data_8172a5d84e265110245302f856551041
#
_entry.id   8172a5d84e265110245302f856551041
#
_cell.length_a   1.000
_cell.length_b   1.000
_cell.length_c   1.000
_cell.angle_alpha   90.00
_cell.angle_beta   90.00
_cell.angle_gamma   90.00
#
_symmetry.space_group_name_H-M   'P 1'
#
loop_
_entity.id
_entity.type
_entity.pdbx_description
1 polymer ?
#
loop_
_entity_poly.entity_id
_entity_poly.type
_entity_poly.pdbx_seq_one_letter_code
_entity_poly.pdbx_strand_id
1 'polypeptide(L)'
;MRRSTRVALLGRFVTEYHGGKFKDMQKIARFPKKKCTPFLLITLILCLSFSIRTASCEELQDNKVLDEKVRMFLENRKGTWHDWNVPYSDGKVLYDVILKNKYTKAIEIGTSTGLSAIWIAWALSKTGGKLITIEIDEGRHKKALANFKEAGLSEYIDARLADAHDLVKKLEGPFDFVFSDADKDWYKNYFIALAPKLEVGGCFTAHNASNTGMAGIREFMDMGTFSSFKV
;
A
#
# COMPACT_ATOMS: atom_id res chain seq x y z
N MET A 1 12.29 21.94 -18.40
CA MET A 1 13.10 20.87 -17.78
C MET A 1 12.14 19.86 -17.14
N ARG A 2 11.95 18.70 -17.75
CA ARG A 2 11.11 17.64 -17.16
C ARG A 2 11.87 17.02 -15.98
N ARG A 3 11.43 17.26 -14.76
CA ARG A 3 11.97 16.56 -13.59
C ARG A 3 11.54 15.10 -13.66
N SER A 4 12.48 14.21 -13.95
CA SER A 4 12.27 12.75 -13.86
C SER A 4 12.10 12.40 -12.38
N THR A 5 10.89 12.06 -11.98
CA THR A 5 10.59 11.57 -10.63
C THR A 5 10.91 10.07 -10.58
N ARG A 6 11.63 9.62 -9.57
CA ARG A 6 11.94 8.20 -9.37
C ARG A 6 11.40 7.76 -8.04
N VAL A 7 10.69 6.65 -8.04
CA VAL A 7 10.25 5.94 -6.83
C VAL A 7 11.27 4.86 -6.51
N ALA A 8 11.81 4.83 -5.30
CA ALA A 8 12.68 3.74 -4.85
C ALA A 8 11.83 2.63 -4.24
N LEU A 9 12.08 1.40 -4.66
CA LEU A 9 11.39 0.20 -4.19
C LEU A 9 12.40 -0.70 -3.46
N LEU A 10 12.11 -1.02 -2.21
CA LEU A 10 12.81 -2.06 -1.46
C LEU A 10 11.96 -3.34 -1.50
N GLY A 11 12.18 -4.18 -2.51
CA GLY A 11 11.56 -5.49 -2.61
C GLY A 11 12.58 -6.61 -2.38
N ARG A 12 12.25 -7.58 -1.55
CA ARG A 12 12.97 -8.85 -1.33
C ARG A 12 14.14 -8.92 -0.33
N PHE A 13 14.58 -7.87 0.35
CA PHE A 13 15.78 -7.94 1.21
C PHE A 13 15.57 -7.64 2.70
N VAL A 14 14.35 -7.75 3.23
CA VAL A 14 14.11 -7.62 4.68
C VAL A 14 14.58 -8.87 5.48
N THR A 15 15.13 -9.90 4.83
CA THR A 15 15.57 -11.14 5.50
C THR A 15 16.91 -11.04 6.23
N GLU A 16 17.65 -9.93 6.15
CA GLU A 16 19.01 -9.86 6.71
C GLU A 16 19.27 -8.80 7.78
N TYR A 17 18.27 -8.03 8.20
CA TYR A 17 18.50 -7.03 9.25
C TYR A 17 18.08 -7.52 10.64
N HIS A 18 18.61 -8.67 11.08
CA HIS A 18 18.69 -9.06 12.47
C HIS A 18 20.16 -9.32 12.78
N GLY A 19 20.81 -8.41 13.49
CA GLY A 19 22.16 -8.57 14.02
C GLY A 19 22.25 -9.73 15.01
N GLY A 20 22.36 -10.95 14.50
CA GLY A 20 22.51 -12.16 15.30
C GLY A 20 22.71 -13.38 14.40
N LYS A 21 23.81 -14.07 14.59
CA LYS A 21 24.31 -15.23 13.86
C LYS A 21 23.24 -16.20 13.36
N PHE A 22 23.14 -16.36 12.04
CA PHE A 22 22.33 -17.36 11.37
C PHE A 22 23.01 -18.74 11.46
N LYS A 23 22.56 -19.59 12.39
CA LYS A 23 22.65 -21.05 12.32
C LYS A 23 21.46 -21.65 13.05
N ASP A 24 20.79 -22.59 12.36
CA ASP A 24 19.76 -23.50 12.88
C ASP A 24 18.32 -22.99 12.93
N MET A 25 17.60 -23.11 11.81
CA MET A 25 16.19 -23.50 11.84
C MET A 25 15.75 -24.19 10.52
N GLN A 26 16.15 -25.44 10.35
CA GLN A 26 15.45 -26.41 9.53
C GLN A 26 14.82 -27.48 10.44
N LYS A 27 13.57 -27.27 10.86
CA LYS A 27 12.68 -28.35 11.30
C LYS A 27 11.24 -27.96 11.02
N ILE A 28 10.76 -28.33 9.85
CA ILE A 28 9.33 -28.23 9.50
C ILE A 28 8.64 -29.46 10.08
N ALA A 29 7.70 -29.23 11.00
CA ALA A 29 6.82 -30.25 11.55
C ALA A 29 5.82 -30.71 10.49
N ARG A 30 5.82 -32.00 10.14
CA ARG A 30 4.80 -32.64 9.31
C ARG A 30 3.57 -32.96 10.18
N PHE A 31 2.41 -32.41 9.80
CA PHE A 31 1.12 -32.83 10.37
C PHE A 31 0.56 -34.05 9.64
N PRO A 32 -0.02 -35.04 10.35
CA PRO A 32 -0.58 -36.23 9.75
C PRO A 32 -1.94 -35.97 9.09
N LYS A 33 -2.13 -36.52 7.90
CA LYS A 33 -3.42 -36.53 7.16
C LYS A 33 -4.42 -37.43 7.85
N LYS A 34 -5.52 -36.89 8.41
CA LYS A 34 -6.68 -37.68 8.83
C LYS A 34 -7.56 -37.96 7.63
N LYS A 35 -7.87 -39.26 7.40
CA LYS A 35 -8.83 -39.75 6.42
C LYS A 35 -10.24 -39.44 6.91
N CYS A 36 -11.04 -38.69 6.17
CA CYS A 36 -12.47 -38.54 6.34
C CYS A 36 -13.22 -39.46 5.36
N THR A 37 -14.14 -40.26 5.87
CA THR A 37 -15.01 -41.14 5.13
C THR A 37 -16.13 -40.37 4.41
N PRO A 38 -16.52 -40.78 3.19
CA PRO A 38 -17.53 -40.10 2.39
C PRO A 38 -18.90 -40.75 2.57
N PHE A 39 -19.81 -40.15 3.34
CA PHE A 39 -21.24 -40.44 3.20
C PHE A 39 -22.06 -39.30 3.81
N LEU A 40 -22.97 -38.71 3.06
CA LEU A 40 -23.96 -37.65 3.36
C LEU A 40 -23.58 -36.22 2.95
N LEU A 41 -23.34 -35.93 1.67
CA LEU A 41 -23.06 -34.54 1.25
C LEU A 41 -23.62 -34.12 -0.13
N ILE A 42 -24.66 -34.78 -0.67
CA ILE A 42 -25.11 -34.45 -2.04
C ILE A 42 -26.20 -33.36 -2.08
N THR A 43 -27.02 -33.21 -1.08
CA THR A 43 -28.12 -32.22 -1.07
C THR A 43 -27.71 -30.81 -0.58
N LEU A 44 -26.64 -30.69 0.19
CA LEU A 44 -26.15 -29.37 0.66
C LEU A 44 -25.29 -28.61 -0.39
N ILE A 45 -24.73 -29.34 -1.35
CA ILE A 45 -23.81 -28.79 -2.36
C ILE A 45 -24.55 -27.96 -3.41
N LEU A 46 -25.79 -28.26 -3.75
CA LEU A 46 -26.56 -27.53 -4.78
C LEU A 46 -27.04 -26.16 -4.30
N CYS A 47 -27.40 -25.97 -3.03
CA CYS A 47 -27.80 -24.67 -2.47
C CYS A 47 -26.59 -23.76 -2.24
N LEU A 48 -25.44 -24.31 -1.80
CA LEU A 48 -24.19 -23.56 -1.63
C LEU A 48 -23.61 -23.07 -2.97
N SER A 49 -23.72 -23.85 -4.04
CA SER A 49 -23.18 -23.47 -5.36
C SER A 49 -23.97 -22.34 -6.03
N PHE A 50 -25.27 -22.20 -5.74
CA PHE A 50 -26.08 -21.11 -6.26
C PHE A 50 -25.79 -19.78 -5.53
N SER A 51 -25.64 -19.82 -4.20
CA SER A 51 -25.29 -18.64 -3.39
C SER A 51 -23.87 -18.13 -3.68
N ILE A 52 -22.91 -19.01 -3.94
CA ILE A 52 -21.54 -18.63 -4.30
C ILE A 52 -21.48 -17.96 -5.69
N ARG A 53 -22.30 -18.41 -6.65
CA ARG A 53 -22.35 -17.81 -8.00
C ARG A 53 -22.98 -16.42 -8.01
N THR A 54 -24.01 -16.18 -7.19
CA THR A 54 -24.66 -14.86 -7.12
C THR A 54 -23.75 -13.83 -6.43
N ALA A 55 -23.12 -14.20 -5.29
CA ALA A 55 -22.16 -13.34 -4.59
C ALA A 55 -20.95 -12.96 -5.47
N SER A 56 -20.39 -13.92 -6.21
CA SER A 56 -19.27 -13.66 -7.14
C SER A 56 -19.65 -12.74 -8.31
N CYS A 57 -20.90 -12.82 -8.80
CA CYS A 57 -21.35 -11.95 -9.88
C CYS A 57 -21.61 -10.52 -9.40
N GLU A 58 -22.19 -10.37 -8.22
CA GLU A 58 -22.45 -9.08 -7.57
C GLU A 58 -21.14 -8.35 -7.22
N GLU A 59 -20.19 -9.05 -6.62
CA GLU A 59 -18.84 -8.52 -6.32
C GLU A 59 -18.07 -8.08 -7.59
N LEU A 60 -18.19 -8.81 -8.71
CA LEU A 60 -17.62 -8.44 -9.99
C LEU A 60 -18.29 -7.19 -10.59
N GLN A 61 -19.60 -7.02 -10.38
CA GLN A 61 -20.34 -5.87 -10.85
C GLN A 61 -19.97 -4.62 -10.04
N ASP A 62 -19.92 -4.73 -8.70
CA ASP A 62 -19.54 -3.64 -7.81
C ASP A 62 -18.10 -3.16 -8.08
N ASN A 63 -17.18 -4.07 -8.35
CA ASN A 63 -15.82 -3.73 -8.75
C ASN A 63 -15.76 -2.93 -10.06
N LYS A 64 -16.61 -3.23 -11.05
CA LYS A 64 -16.65 -2.49 -12.31
C LYS A 64 -17.23 -1.07 -12.13
N VAL A 65 -18.25 -0.93 -11.30
CA VAL A 65 -18.85 0.37 -10.98
C VAL A 65 -17.85 1.27 -10.25
N LEU A 66 -17.14 0.72 -9.27
CA LEU A 66 -16.08 1.43 -8.56
C LEU A 66 -14.95 1.84 -9.51
N ASP A 67 -14.52 0.96 -10.40
CA ASP A 67 -13.47 1.25 -11.37
C ASP A 67 -13.80 2.43 -12.26
N GLU A 68 -15.01 2.45 -12.77
CA GLU A 68 -15.47 3.54 -13.64
C GLU A 68 -15.53 4.85 -12.85
N LYS A 69 -16.05 4.81 -11.62
CA LYS A 69 -16.14 5.98 -10.75
C LYS A 69 -14.77 6.57 -10.45
N VAL A 70 -13.77 5.74 -10.05
CA VAL A 70 -12.41 6.20 -9.79
C VAL A 70 -11.75 6.73 -11.04
N ARG A 71 -11.93 6.06 -12.19
CA ARG A 71 -11.37 6.51 -13.46
C ARG A 71 -11.93 7.88 -13.86
N MET A 72 -13.25 8.05 -13.82
CA MET A 72 -13.89 9.32 -14.12
C MET A 72 -13.42 10.43 -13.16
N PHE A 73 -13.34 10.14 -11.86
CA PHE A 73 -12.83 11.09 -10.88
C PHE A 73 -11.41 11.55 -11.23
N LEU A 74 -10.50 10.62 -11.52
CA LEU A 74 -9.11 10.93 -11.89
C LEU A 74 -9.04 11.73 -13.20
N GLU A 75 -9.77 11.34 -14.23
CA GLU A 75 -9.79 12.06 -15.52
C GLU A 75 -10.34 13.49 -15.37
N ASN A 76 -11.44 13.68 -14.65
CA ASN A 76 -12.05 15.00 -14.43
C ASN A 76 -11.14 15.93 -13.60
N ARG A 77 -10.26 15.38 -12.78
CA ARG A 77 -9.33 16.12 -11.93
C ARG A 77 -7.93 16.24 -12.52
N LYS A 78 -7.68 15.69 -13.70
CA LYS A 78 -6.37 15.73 -14.34
C LYS A 78 -5.93 17.18 -14.59
N GLY A 79 -4.73 17.52 -14.08
CA GLY A 79 -4.18 18.87 -14.17
C GLY A 79 -4.68 19.88 -13.11
N THR A 80 -5.61 19.48 -12.24
CA THR A 80 -6.11 20.35 -11.16
C THR A 80 -5.48 20.07 -9.79
N TRP A 81 -4.64 19.05 -9.70
CA TRP A 81 -3.97 18.68 -8.48
C TRP A 81 -2.85 19.65 -8.14
N HIS A 82 -2.95 20.24 -6.96
CA HIS A 82 -1.96 21.14 -6.36
C HIS A 82 -1.54 20.56 -5.00
N ASP A 83 -0.74 21.29 -4.24
CA ASP A 83 -0.39 20.91 -2.84
C ASP A 83 0.40 19.60 -2.73
N TRP A 84 1.57 19.48 -3.29
CA TRP A 84 2.52 18.38 -3.06
C TRP A 84 2.06 16.98 -3.51
N ASN A 85 1.09 16.88 -4.42
CA ASN A 85 0.67 15.59 -4.95
C ASN A 85 1.70 15.01 -5.92
N VAL A 86 1.76 13.68 -5.96
CA VAL A 86 2.59 12.94 -6.91
C VAL A 86 2.11 13.13 -8.35
N PRO A 87 2.97 12.98 -9.38
CA PRO A 87 2.53 12.86 -10.75
C PRO A 87 1.61 11.64 -10.95
N TYR A 88 0.70 11.71 -11.92
CA TYR A 88 -0.19 10.59 -12.27
C TYR A 88 0.58 9.31 -12.66
N SER A 89 1.74 9.45 -13.32
CA SER A 89 2.64 8.34 -13.64
C SER A 89 3.07 7.58 -12.40
N ASP A 90 3.42 8.30 -11.33
CA ASP A 90 3.92 7.72 -10.10
C ASP A 90 2.77 7.04 -9.33
N GLY A 91 1.57 7.66 -9.31
CA GLY A 91 0.37 7.04 -8.78
C GLY A 91 0.04 5.71 -9.48
N LYS A 92 0.16 5.68 -10.82
CA LYS A 92 -0.03 4.44 -11.59
C LYS A 92 0.99 3.36 -11.22
N VAL A 93 2.25 3.72 -10.95
CA VAL A 93 3.27 2.75 -10.50
C VAL A 93 2.90 2.14 -9.16
N LEU A 94 2.43 2.97 -8.19
CA LEU A 94 1.97 2.46 -6.89
C LEU A 94 0.82 1.46 -7.06
N TYR A 95 -0.16 1.80 -7.90
CA TYR A 95 -1.28 0.92 -8.25
C TYR A 95 -0.80 -0.41 -8.83
N ASP A 96 0.08 -0.38 -9.85
CA ASP A 96 0.57 -1.57 -10.55
C ASP A 96 1.39 -2.48 -9.60
N VAL A 97 2.21 -1.89 -8.71
CA VAL A 97 3.02 -2.63 -7.72
C VAL A 97 2.14 -3.37 -6.73
N ILE A 98 1.09 -2.72 -6.22
CA ILE A 98 0.14 -3.33 -5.27
C ILE A 98 -0.59 -4.51 -5.94
N LEU A 99 -1.12 -4.32 -7.14
CA LEU A 99 -1.82 -5.39 -7.87
C LEU A 99 -0.91 -6.57 -8.19
N LYS A 100 0.30 -6.30 -8.71
CA LYS A 100 1.26 -7.34 -9.08
C LYS A 100 1.64 -8.24 -7.91
N ASN A 101 1.81 -7.66 -6.72
CA ASN A 101 2.24 -8.37 -5.53
C ASN A 101 1.07 -8.78 -4.62
N LYS A 102 -0.17 -8.37 -4.95
CA LYS A 102 -1.39 -8.64 -4.18
C LYS A 102 -1.31 -8.12 -2.74
N TYR A 103 -0.72 -6.94 -2.55
CA TYR A 103 -0.64 -6.31 -1.23
C TYR A 103 -2.01 -5.91 -0.71
N THR A 104 -2.19 -6.00 0.62
CA THR A 104 -3.48 -5.83 1.30
C THR A 104 -3.42 -4.91 2.52
N LYS A 105 -2.22 -4.63 3.05
CA LYS A 105 -2.03 -3.85 4.29
C LYS A 105 -1.04 -2.72 4.04
N ALA A 106 -1.55 -1.63 3.47
CA ALA A 106 -0.72 -0.50 3.08
C ALA A 106 -0.70 0.62 4.13
N ILE A 107 0.43 1.30 4.22
CA ILE A 107 0.57 2.56 4.92
C ILE A 107 1.20 3.62 4.01
N GLU A 108 0.66 4.83 4.04
CA GLU A 108 1.18 6.01 3.37
C GLU A 108 1.53 7.08 4.40
N ILE A 109 2.69 7.70 4.26
CA ILE A 109 3.18 8.81 5.07
C ILE A 109 3.22 10.05 4.19
N GLY A 110 2.29 11.00 4.44
CA GLY A 110 2.08 12.18 3.61
C GLY A 110 0.94 12.00 2.62
N THR A 111 -0.29 12.26 3.07
CA THR A 111 -1.50 12.16 2.25
C THR A 111 -1.62 13.30 1.25
N SER A 112 -1.22 14.53 1.65
CA SER A 112 -1.56 15.77 0.95
C SER A 112 -3.07 15.86 0.69
N THR A 113 -3.49 16.15 -0.55
CA THR A 113 -4.93 16.16 -0.90
C THR A 113 -5.42 14.81 -1.44
N GLY A 114 -4.60 13.75 -1.38
CA GLY A 114 -5.00 12.34 -1.49
C GLY A 114 -4.83 11.67 -2.84
N LEU A 115 -4.08 12.24 -3.80
CA LEU A 115 -3.95 11.63 -5.12
C LEU A 115 -3.25 10.26 -5.07
N SER A 116 -2.13 10.13 -4.38
CA SER A 116 -1.44 8.86 -4.19
C SER A 116 -2.29 7.86 -3.41
N ALA A 117 -2.95 8.32 -2.32
CA ALA A 117 -3.88 7.50 -1.54
C ALA A 117 -5.01 6.92 -2.39
N ILE A 118 -5.55 7.67 -3.36
CA ILE A 118 -6.58 7.20 -4.29
C ILE A 118 -6.04 6.08 -5.18
N TRP A 119 -4.84 6.22 -5.75
CA TRP A 119 -4.22 5.16 -6.56
C TRP A 119 -3.95 3.89 -5.75
N ILE A 120 -3.40 4.04 -4.54
CA ILE A 120 -3.12 2.94 -3.61
C ILE A 120 -4.43 2.24 -3.22
N ALA A 121 -5.43 2.99 -2.74
CA ALA A 121 -6.70 2.44 -2.29
C ALA A 121 -7.50 1.79 -3.43
N TRP A 122 -7.43 2.34 -4.64
CA TRP A 122 -8.03 1.71 -5.82
C TRP A 122 -7.41 0.33 -6.11
N ALA A 123 -6.09 0.20 -6.02
CA ALA A 123 -5.45 -1.11 -6.13
C ALA A 123 -5.85 -2.05 -4.98
N LEU A 124 -5.89 -1.54 -3.74
CA LEU A 124 -6.28 -2.30 -2.56
C LEU A 124 -7.73 -2.79 -2.60
N SER A 125 -8.65 -2.04 -3.24
CA SER A 125 -10.02 -2.49 -3.46
C SER A 125 -10.10 -3.77 -4.31
N LYS A 126 -9.09 -4.04 -5.14
CA LYS A 126 -8.99 -5.27 -5.96
C LYS A 126 -8.34 -6.43 -5.21
N THR A 127 -7.53 -6.13 -4.21
CA THR A 127 -6.80 -7.16 -3.44
C THR A 127 -7.46 -7.47 -2.10
N GLY A 128 -8.59 -6.80 -1.77
CA GLY A 128 -9.27 -6.95 -0.49
C GLY A 128 -8.56 -6.27 0.67
N GLY A 129 -7.72 -5.26 0.37
CA GLY A 129 -6.88 -4.58 1.35
C GLY A 129 -7.41 -3.23 1.82
N LYS A 130 -6.63 -2.60 2.73
CA LYS A 130 -6.89 -1.25 3.25
C LYS A 130 -5.60 -0.44 3.38
N LEU A 131 -5.77 0.88 3.23
CA LEU A 131 -4.72 1.88 3.40
C LEU A 131 -4.89 2.62 4.72
N ILE A 132 -3.82 2.75 5.50
CA ILE A 132 -3.68 3.80 6.50
C ILE A 132 -2.90 4.94 5.85
N THR A 133 -3.43 6.18 5.85
CA THR A 133 -2.71 7.35 5.34
C THR A 133 -2.67 8.46 6.38
N ILE A 134 -1.55 9.19 6.48
CA ILE A 134 -1.26 10.13 7.55
C ILE A 134 -0.99 11.51 6.96
N GLU A 135 -1.72 12.52 7.43
CA GLU A 135 -1.54 13.93 7.09
C GLU A 135 -1.48 14.77 8.37
N ILE A 136 -0.56 15.72 8.40
CA ILE A 136 -0.39 16.63 9.55
C ILE A 136 -1.22 17.91 9.40
N ASP A 137 -1.50 18.34 8.18
CA ASP A 137 -2.25 19.55 7.87
C ASP A 137 -3.76 19.27 7.81
N GLU A 138 -4.52 19.93 8.66
CA GLU A 138 -5.97 19.76 8.76
C GLU A 138 -6.70 20.14 7.46
N GLY A 139 -6.25 21.18 6.77
CA GLY A 139 -6.86 21.65 5.52
C GLY A 139 -6.69 20.64 4.39
N ARG A 140 -5.47 20.11 4.23
CA ARG A 140 -5.19 19.03 3.26
C ARG A 140 -5.94 17.75 3.62
N HIS A 141 -5.95 17.38 4.90
CA HIS A 141 -6.69 16.21 5.38
C HIS A 141 -8.18 16.30 5.02
N LYS A 142 -8.84 17.45 5.28
CA LYS A 142 -10.24 17.67 4.90
C LYS A 142 -10.48 17.55 3.39
N LYS A 143 -9.58 18.10 2.58
CA LYS A 143 -9.65 17.98 1.12
C LYS A 143 -9.50 16.51 0.68
N ALA A 144 -8.56 15.77 1.29
CA ALA A 144 -8.33 14.35 1.01
C ALA A 144 -9.59 13.53 1.30
N LEU A 145 -10.22 13.71 2.48
CA LEU A 145 -11.47 13.02 2.83
C LEU A 145 -12.60 13.28 1.82
N ALA A 146 -12.74 14.53 1.37
CA ALA A 146 -13.72 14.87 0.32
C ALA A 146 -13.42 14.16 -1.00
N ASN A 147 -12.15 14.13 -1.42
CA ASN A 147 -11.71 13.44 -2.63
C ASN A 147 -11.91 11.91 -2.53
N PHE A 148 -11.64 11.29 -1.38
CA PHE A 148 -11.88 9.86 -1.16
C PHE A 148 -13.37 9.50 -1.28
N LYS A 149 -14.24 10.35 -0.71
CA LYS A 149 -15.69 10.18 -0.80
C LYS A 149 -16.19 10.31 -2.26
N GLU A 150 -15.72 11.32 -2.97
CA GLU A 150 -16.09 11.55 -4.37
C GLU A 150 -15.62 10.41 -5.28
N ALA A 151 -14.38 9.91 -5.06
CA ALA A 151 -13.84 8.74 -5.76
C ALA A 151 -14.53 7.42 -5.36
N GLY A 152 -15.28 7.36 -4.25
CA GLY A 152 -15.92 6.14 -3.76
C GLY A 152 -14.99 5.18 -3.02
N LEU A 153 -13.86 5.69 -2.49
CA LEU A 153 -12.82 4.86 -1.88
C LEU A 153 -12.73 4.99 -0.36
N SER A 154 -13.67 5.71 0.29
CA SER A 154 -13.61 5.97 1.74
C SER A 154 -13.54 4.70 2.61
N GLU A 155 -14.16 3.62 2.20
CA GLU A 155 -14.15 2.36 2.95
C GLU A 155 -12.81 1.60 2.89
N TYR A 156 -11.96 1.93 1.91
CA TYR A 156 -10.63 1.35 1.74
C TYR A 156 -9.53 2.17 2.40
N ILE A 157 -9.87 3.33 3.01
CA ILE A 157 -8.90 4.30 3.52
C ILE A 157 -9.20 4.65 4.98
N ASP A 158 -8.24 4.41 5.87
CA ASP A 158 -8.17 4.93 7.22
C ASP A 158 -7.27 6.19 7.20
N ALA A 159 -7.89 7.36 7.04
CA ALA A 159 -7.17 8.63 6.96
C ALA A 159 -7.01 9.25 8.35
N ARG A 160 -5.76 9.49 8.75
CA ARG A 160 -5.41 9.98 10.08
C ARG A 160 -4.82 11.38 10.03
N LEU A 161 -5.42 12.31 10.75
CA LEU A 161 -4.84 13.63 11.02
C LEU A 161 -3.88 13.52 12.21
N ALA A 162 -2.58 13.44 11.94
CA ALA A 162 -1.56 13.25 12.97
C ALA A 162 -0.17 13.63 12.48
N ASP A 163 0.75 13.85 13.43
CA ASP A 163 2.17 13.89 13.14
C ASP A 163 2.69 12.46 12.91
N ALA A 164 3.19 12.20 11.70
CA ALA A 164 3.73 10.91 11.31
C ALA A 164 4.99 10.52 12.09
N HIS A 165 5.79 11.49 12.57
CA HIS A 165 6.98 11.26 13.39
C HIS A 165 6.67 10.43 14.64
N ASP A 166 5.48 10.65 15.23
CA ASP A 166 5.03 9.92 16.41
C ASP A 166 4.12 8.75 16.09
N LEU A 167 3.24 8.90 15.09
CA LEU A 167 2.25 7.88 14.81
C LEU A 167 2.86 6.59 14.26
N VAL A 168 3.86 6.67 13.37
CA VAL A 168 4.50 5.46 12.78
C VAL A 168 5.13 4.54 13.81
N LYS A 169 5.58 5.10 14.96
CA LYS A 169 6.14 4.33 16.07
C LYS A 169 5.07 3.50 16.80
N LYS A 170 3.84 4.02 16.87
CA LYS A 170 2.71 3.46 17.62
C LYS A 170 1.87 2.50 16.78
N LEU A 171 1.96 2.58 15.44
CA LEU A 171 1.23 1.67 14.57
C LEU A 171 1.73 0.25 14.72
N GLU A 172 0.78 -0.66 14.85
CA GLU A 172 1.05 -2.09 14.87
C GLU A 172 0.99 -2.64 13.44
N GLY A 173 2.03 -3.38 13.04
CA GLY A 173 2.03 -4.15 11.79
C GLY A 173 1.22 -5.45 11.91
N PRO A 174 1.38 -6.37 10.98
CA PRO A 174 2.30 -6.26 9.86
C PRO A 174 1.72 -5.45 8.71
N PHE A 175 2.62 -4.78 7.95
CA PHE A 175 2.31 -4.14 6.67
C PHE A 175 2.97 -4.92 5.53
N ASP A 176 2.38 -4.87 4.33
CA ASP A 176 2.98 -5.44 3.13
C ASP A 176 3.37 -4.36 2.11
N PHE A 177 2.88 -3.13 2.27
CA PHE A 177 3.23 -2.01 1.42
C PHE A 177 3.37 -0.70 2.23
N VAL A 178 4.49 0.01 2.05
CA VAL A 178 4.73 1.33 2.63
C VAL A 178 5.05 2.32 1.51
N PHE A 179 4.38 3.48 1.53
CA PHE A 179 4.72 4.62 0.69
C PHE A 179 5.08 5.83 1.56
N SER A 180 6.30 6.34 1.42
CA SER A 180 6.82 7.50 2.15
C SER A 180 6.97 8.71 1.21
N ASP A 181 6.17 9.75 1.45
CA ASP A 181 6.21 11.02 0.70
C ASP A 181 5.97 12.26 1.58
N ALA A 182 6.37 12.21 2.84
CA ALA A 182 6.30 13.36 3.75
C ALA A 182 7.65 14.08 3.88
N ASP A 183 8.05 14.38 5.12
CA ASP A 183 9.31 15.05 5.46
C ASP A 183 10.53 14.22 5.00
N LYS A 184 11.28 14.79 4.04
CA LYS A 184 12.41 14.11 3.41
C LYS A 184 13.59 13.89 4.36
N ASP A 185 13.73 14.74 5.37
CA ASP A 185 14.77 14.60 6.39
C ASP A 185 14.46 13.47 7.38
N TRP A 186 13.21 13.00 7.40
CA TRP A 186 12.76 11.88 8.24
C TRP A 186 12.67 10.53 7.55
N TYR A 187 12.95 10.42 6.27
CA TYR A 187 12.83 9.16 5.51
C TYR A 187 13.55 7.99 6.16
N LYS A 188 14.79 8.21 6.65
CA LYS A 188 15.56 7.23 7.41
C LYS A 188 14.80 6.76 8.66
N ASN A 189 14.22 7.68 9.42
CA ASN A 189 13.50 7.39 10.66
C ASN A 189 12.19 6.64 10.38
N TYR A 190 11.44 7.02 9.33
CA TYR A 190 10.26 6.28 8.88
C TYR A 190 10.61 4.85 8.49
N PHE A 191 11.71 4.66 7.77
CA PHE A 191 12.19 3.32 7.41
C PHE A 191 12.57 2.50 8.65
N ILE A 192 13.33 3.06 9.57
CA ILE A 192 13.72 2.37 10.83
C ILE A 192 12.49 1.96 11.64
N ALA A 193 11.46 2.82 11.70
CA ALA A 193 10.24 2.54 12.46
C ALA A 193 9.34 1.49 11.81
N LEU A 194 9.30 1.42 10.47
CA LEU A 194 8.35 0.59 9.72
C LEU A 194 8.95 -0.69 9.14
N ALA A 195 10.25 -0.73 8.85
CA ALA A 195 10.89 -1.93 8.30
C ALA A 195 10.71 -3.18 9.18
N PRO A 196 10.81 -3.11 10.52
CA PRO A 196 10.53 -4.26 11.38
C PRO A 196 9.07 -4.72 11.38
N LYS A 197 8.16 -3.88 10.86
CA LYS A 197 6.72 -4.13 10.77
C LYS A 197 6.29 -4.56 9.36
N LEU A 198 7.23 -4.67 8.41
CA LEU A 198 6.96 -5.21 7.08
C LEU A 198 6.91 -6.74 7.10
N GLU A 199 5.93 -7.29 6.40
CA GLU A 199 5.87 -8.73 6.11
C GLU A 199 7.03 -9.15 5.19
N VAL A 200 7.42 -10.42 5.26
CA VAL A 200 8.36 -10.99 4.30
C VAL A 200 7.78 -10.91 2.89
N GLY A 201 8.50 -10.27 1.97
CA GLY A 201 8.00 -9.97 0.63
C GLY A 201 7.27 -8.64 0.51
N GLY A 202 7.11 -7.92 1.61
CA GLY A 202 6.58 -6.56 1.61
C GLY A 202 7.51 -5.56 0.92
N CYS A 203 6.98 -4.38 0.60
CA CYS A 203 7.68 -3.36 -0.16
C CYS A 203 7.64 -2.01 0.58
N PHE A 204 8.81 -1.40 0.76
CA PHE A 204 8.92 -0.01 1.19
C PHE A 204 9.25 0.87 -0.03
N THR A 205 8.41 1.85 -0.31
CA THR A 205 8.59 2.79 -1.42
C THR A 205 8.79 4.20 -0.89
N ALA A 206 9.60 5.01 -1.58
CA ALA A 206 9.88 6.38 -1.19
C ALA A 206 9.87 7.30 -2.43
N HIS A 207 9.10 8.39 -2.34
CA HIS A 207 9.03 9.38 -3.42
C HIS A 207 10.27 10.28 -3.42
N ASN A 208 10.66 10.80 -4.59
CA ASN A 208 11.85 11.64 -4.79
C ASN A 208 13.19 11.02 -4.34
N ALA A 209 13.28 9.72 -4.13
CA ALA A 209 14.49 9.05 -3.64
C ALA A 209 15.72 9.21 -4.56
N SER A 210 15.55 9.66 -5.79
CA SER A 210 16.66 10.00 -6.70
C SER A 210 17.28 11.39 -6.45
N ASN A 211 16.65 12.22 -5.59
CA ASN A 211 17.16 13.55 -5.28
C ASN A 211 18.19 13.51 -4.13
N THR A 212 19.34 12.89 -4.39
CA THR A 212 20.42 12.74 -3.40
C THR A 212 21.10 14.07 -3.03
N GLY A 213 20.70 15.19 -3.64
CA GLY A 213 21.08 16.53 -3.22
C GLY A 213 20.51 16.92 -1.84
N MET A 214 19.39 16.31 -1.44
CA MET A 214 18.81 16.48 -0.10
C MET A 214 19.51 15.54 0.89
N ALA A 215 19.94 16.08 2.03
CA ALA A 215 20.70 15.32 3.03
C ALA A 215 19.93 14.11 3.56
N GLY A 216 18.67 14.29 3.94
CA GLY A 216 17.84 13.21 4.46
C GLY A 216 17.57 12.08 3.44
N ILE A 217 17.39 12.43 2.16
CA ILE A 217 17.30 11.43 1.09
C ILE A 217 18.62 10.66 0.94
N ARG A 218 19.75 11.33 0.99
CA ARG A 218 21.06 10.69 0.90
C ARG A 218 21.28 9.73 2.07
N GLU A 219 21.01 10.17 3.31
CA GLU A 219 21.11 9.33 4.49
C GLU A 219 20.21 8.09 4.41
N PHE A 220 18.99 8.25 3.89
CA PHE A 220 18.08 7.13 3.67
C PHE A 220 18.64 6.16 2.62
N MET A 221 19.14 6.66 1.50
CA MET A 221 19.68 5.81 0.42
C MET A 221 20.96 5.08 0.82
N ASP A 222 21.76 5.66 1.72
CA ASP A 222 23.00 5.05 2.24
C ASP A 222 22.74 3.89 3.22
N MET A 223 21.50 3.71 3.69
CA MET A 223 21.14 2.63 4.62
C MET A 223 21.09 1.24 3.98
N GLY A 224 20.98 1.14 2.67
CA GLY A 224 20.83 -0.17 2.03
C GLY A 224 20.81 -0.14 0.53
N THR A 225 20.73 -1.35 -0.06
CA THR A 225 20.63 -1.52 -1.51
C THR A 225 19.19 -1.32 -1.96
N PHE A 226 18.84 -0.11 -2.35
CA PHE A 226 17.56 0.20 -2.94
C PHE A 226 17.63 0.08 -4.46
N SER A 227 16.64 -0.57 -5.09
CA SER A 227 16.46 -0.52 -6.53
C SER A 227 15.59 0.69 -6.90
N SER A 228 16.03 1.50 -7.86
CA SER A 228 15.23 2.62 -8.37
C SER A 228 14.54 2.22 -9.68
N PHE A 229 13.25 2.56 -9.81
CA PHE A 229 12.52 2.47 -11.06
C PHE A 229 12.49 3.83 -11.74
N LYS A 230 12.74 3.82 -13.05
CA LYS A 230 12.55 4.99 -13.90
C LYS A 230 11.15 4.88 -14.49
N VAL A 231 10.30 5.83 -14.20
CA VAL A 231 8.96 5.97 -14.78
C VAL A 231 9.03 6.77 -16.07
#